data_398e26bf9ce877e91db1eab5c237b711
#
_entry.id   398e26bf9ce877e91db1eab5c237b711
#
_cell.length_a   1.000
_cell.length_b   1.000
_cell.length_c   1.000
_cell.angle_alpha   90.00
_cell.angle_beta   90.00
_cell.angle_gamma   90.00
#
_symmetry.space_group_name_H-M   'P 1'
#
loop_
_entity.id
_entity.type
_entity.pdbx_description
1 polymer ?
#
loop_
_entity_poly.entity_id
_entity_poly.type
_entity_poly.pdbx_seq_one_letter_code
_entity_poly.pdbx_strand_id
1 'polypeptide(L)'
;EEAAEASKAADAAKAAEEAKGAVAADDALVEWLRRVYAPIDRMLGEVMNPFPKQLKALSADPYDDELMEAFCSYLEASGRRMDKVKQLFQSLPTPASARGFGLSLYHCLSEVEDALAELERYTMGYVDGYLHDGREMLREAKQRRKRLQDERRRLEIV
;
A
#
# COMPACT_ATOMS: atom_id res chain seq x y z
N GLU A 1 -20.21 34.36 39.41
CA GLU A 1 -21.27 33.60 38.72
C GLU A 1 -21.25 33.78 37.21
N GLU A 2 -21.13 34.99 36.67
CA GLU A 2 -21.06 35.24 35.22
C GLU A 2 -19.84 34.59 34.57
N ALA A 3 -18.69 34.55 35.23
CA ALA A 3 -17.47 33.91 34.71
C ALA A 3 -17.58 32.38 34.62
N ALA A 4 -18.31 31.75 35.55
CA ALA A 4 -18.53 30.30 35.54
C ALA A 4 -19.49 29.88 34.43
N GLU A 5 -20.54 30.65 34.13
CA GLU A 5 -21.46 30.39 33.03
C GLU A 5 -20.82 30.58 31.66
N ALA A 6 -19.99 31.60 31.49
CA ALA A 6 -19.22 31.84 30.26
C ALA A 6 -18.22 30.69 29.99
N SER A 7 -17.56 30.15 31.04
CA SER A 7 -16.65 29.03 30.93
C SER A 7 -17.36 27.73 30.49
N LYS A 8 -18.55 27.45 31.04
CA LYS A 8 -19.36 26.30 30.64
C LYS A 8 -19.82 26.38 29.18
N ALA A 9 -20.23 27.57 28.74
CA ALA A 9 -20.65 27.81 27.37
C ALA A 9 -19.46 27.62 26.38
N ALA A 10 -18.27 28.09 26.74
CA ALA A 10 -17.06 27.92 25.95
C ALA A 10 -16.66 26.45 25.86
N ASP A 11 -16.73 25.70 26.97
CA ASP A 11 -16.42 24.25 26.98
C ASP A 11 -17.42 23.45 26.16
N ALA A 12 -18.72 23.77 26.19
CA ALA A 12 -19.74 23.12 25.38
C ALA A 12 -19.55 23.39 23.89
N ALA A 13 -19.18 24.64 23.52
CA ALA A 13 -18.90 25.01 22.14
C ALA A 13 -17.67 24.26 21.59
N LYS A 14 -16.61 24.14 22.40
CA LYS A 14 -15.40 23.40 22.06
C LYS A 14 -15.68 21.91 21.88
N ALA A 15 -16.46 21.31 22.77
CA ALA A 15 -16.85 19.90 22.64
C ALA A 15 -17.69 19.65 21.40
N ALA A 16 -18.60 20.58 21.02
CA ALA A 16 -19.37 20.48 19.79
C ALA A 16 -18.50 20.57 18.52
N GLU A 17 -17.50 21.44 18.51
CA GLU A 17 -16.55 21.55 17.41
C GLU A 17 -15.67 20.31 17.29
N GLU A 18 -15.19 19.76 18.40
CA GLU A 18 -14.43 18.53 18.44
C GLU A 18 -15.25 17.34 17.90
N ALA A 19 -16.53 17.23 18.25
CA ALA A 19 -17.44 16.22 17.75
C ALA A 19 -17.68 16.34 16.25
N LYS A 20 -17.86 17.57 15.74
CA LYS A 20 -17.98 17.83 14.29
C LYS A 20 -16.70 17.49 13.54
N GLY A 21 -15.55 17.82 14.11
CA GLY A 21 -14.25 17.48 13.57
C GLY A 21 -14.04 15.97 13.49
N ALA A 22 -14.47 15.21 14.52
CA ALA A 22 -14.38 13.76 14.56
C ALA A 22 -15.28 13.09 13.49
N VAL A 23 -16.52 13.58 13.30
CA VAL A 23 -17.43 13.07 12.25
C VAL A 23 -16.87 13.34 10.86
N ALA A 24 -16.36 14.55 10.62
CA ALA A 24 -15.73 14.89 9.34
C ALA A 24 -14.48 14.06 9.06
N ALA A 25 -13.68 13.77 10.13
CA ALA A 25 -12.50 12.89 10.01
C ALA A 25 -12.89 11.46 9.67
N ASP A 26 -13.98 10.92 10.24
CA ASP A 26 -14.48 9.57 9.93
C ASP A 26 -14.99 9.47 8.49
N ASP A 27 -15.69 10.49 8.01
CA ASP A 27 -16.14 10.54 6.61
C ASP A 27 -14.95 10.61 5.65
N ALA A 28 -13.94 11.39 5.97
CA ALA A 28 -12.70 11.48 5.20
C ALA A 28 -11.95 10.15 5.18
N LEU A 29 -11.93 9.43 6.30
CA LEU A 29 -11.32 8.11 6.40
C LEU A 29 -12.05 7.09 5.51
N VAL A 30 -13.37 7.03 5.57
CA VAL A 30 -14.17 6.12 4.76
C VAL A 30 -13.96 6.39 3.27
N GLU A 31 -13.95 7.66 2.87
CA GLU A 31 -13.73 8.06 1.49
C GLU A 31 -12.32 7.70 1.02
N TRP A 32 -11.30 7.94 1.83
CA TRP A 32 -9.92 7.61 1.53
C TRP A 32 -9.73 6.09 1.39
N LEU A 33 -10.30 5.29 2.30
CA LEU A 33 -10.25 3.83 2.22
C LEU A 33 -10.90 3.30 0.95
N ARG A 34 -12.00 3.89 0.53
CA ARG A 34 -12.72 3.48 -0.68
C ARG A 34 -12.03 3.92 -1.97
N ARG A 35 -11.55 5.16 -2.02
CA ARG A 35 -11.00 5.76 -3.24
C ARG A 35 -9.52 5.51 -3.44
N VAL A 36 -8.77 5.38 -2.36
CA VAL A 36 -7.32 5.24 -2.40
C VAL A 36 -6.89 3.83 -2.02
N TYR A 37 -7.19 3.40 -0.80
CA TYR A 37 -6.70 2.13 -0.29
C TYR A 37 -7.23 0.92 -1.05
N ALA A 38 -8.53 0.82 -1.26
CA ALA A 38 -9.13 -0.38 -1.87
C ALA A 38 -8.62 -0.63 -3.31
N PRO A 39 -8.55 0.38 -4.20
CA PRO A 39 -7.94 0.18 -5.52
C PRO A 39 -6.46 -0.17 -5.45
N ILE A 40 -5.71 0.44 -4.54
CA ILE A 40 -4.28 0.14 -4.35
C ILE A 40 -4.10 -1.31 -3.90
N ASP A 41 -4.86 -1.76 -2.91
CA ASP A 41 -4.77 -3.14 -2.42
C ASP A 41 -5.05 -4.16 -3.53
N ARG A 42 -6.04 -3.91 -4.35
CA ARG A 42 -6.36 -4.75 -5.49
C ARG A 42 -5.21 -4.81 -6.50
N MET A 43 -4.62 -3.67 -6.83
CA MET A 43 -3.47 -3.61 -7.75
C MET A 43 -2.24 -4.30 -7.18
N LEU A 44 -1.98 -4.15 -5.88
CA LEU A 44 -0.90 -4.87 -5.21
C LEU A 44 -1.11 -6.39 -5.30
N GLY A 45 -2.33 -6.87 -5.17
CA GLY A 45 -2.66 -8.28 -5.38
C GLY A 45 -2.32 -8.75 -6.79
N GLU A 46 -2.62 -7.95 -7.80
CA GLU A 46 -2.30 -8.26 -9.20
C GLU A 46 -0.80 -8.32 -9.46
N VAL A 47 0.00 -7.53 -8.72
CA VAL A 47 1.47 -7.58 -8.79
C VAL A 47 2.02 -8.80 -8.06
N MET A 48 1.52 -9.09 -6.86
CA MET A 48 2.11 -10.09 -5.97
C MET A 48 1.67 -11.52 -6.25
N ASN A 49 0.41 -11.73 -6.69
CA ASN A 49 -0.15 -13.08 -6.82
C ASN A 49 0.46 -13.93 -7.95
N PRO A 50 0.75 -13.39 -9.15
CA PRO A 50 1.37 -14.19 -10.21
C PRO A 50 2.84 -14.52 -9.96
N PHE A 51 3.51 -13.76 -9.13
CA PHE A 51 4.96 -13.81 -8.95
C PHE A 51 5.51 -15.17 -8.54
N PRO A 52 4.94 -15.88 -7.56
CA PRO A 52 5.52 -17.14 -7.11
C PRO A 52 5.61 -18.20 -8.20
N LYS A 53 4.63 -18.29 -9.08
CA LYS A 53 4.64 -19.24 -10.21
C LYS A 53 5.70 -18.88 -11.23
N GLN A 54 5.80 -17.61 -11.59
CA GLN A 54 6.79 -17.14 -12.56
C GLN A 54 8.21 -17.30 -12.06
N LEU A 55 8.44 -17.01 -10.78
CA LEU A 55 9.73 -17.17 -10.15
C LEU A 55 10.16 -18.64 -10.13
N LYS A 56 9.26 -19.52 -9.74
CA LYS A 56 9.54 -20.97 -9.68
C LYS A 56 9.92 -21.53 -11.04
N ALA A 57 9.16 -21.16 -12.07
CA ALA A 57 9.44 -21.60 -13.44
C ALA A 57 10.80 -21.07 -13.93
N LEU A 58 11.08 -19.80 -13.72
CA LEU A 58 12.33 -19.17 -14.12
C LEU A 58 13.54 -19.73 -13.37
N SER A 59 13.39 -20.00 -12.05
CA SER A 59 14.46 -20.60 -11.24
C SER A 59 14.82 -22.01 -11.69
N ALA A 60 13.84 -22.78 -12.20
CA ALA A 60 14.06 -24.12 -12.73
C ALA A 60 14.80 -24.10 -14.05
N ASP A 61 14.55 -23.11 -14.91
CA ASP A 61 15.20 -22.97 -16.22
C ASP A 61 15.43 -21.49 -16.55
N PRO A 62 16.52 -20.89 -16.00
CA PRO A 62 16.76 -19.44 -16.15
C PRO A 62 17.16 -19.01 -17.57
N TYR A 63 17.53 -19.96 -18.42
CA TYR A 63 17.93 -19.67 -19.80
C TYR A 63 16.82 -19.95 -20.83
N ASP A 64 15.61 -20.31 -20.37
CA ASP A 64 14.47 -20.46 -21.24
C ASP A 64 13.98 -19.06 -21.68
N ASP A 65 14.04 -18.81 -23.00
CA ASP A 65 13.68 -17.51 -23.57
C ASP A 65 12.21 -17.16 -23.36
N GLU A 66 11.31 -18.15 -23.45
CA GLU A 66 9.87 -17.93 -23.26
C GLU A 66 9.56 -17.55 -21.81
N LEU A 67 10.20 -18.22 -20.85
CA LEU A 67 10.03 -17.91 -19.42
C LEU A 67 10.59 -16.54 -19.09
N MET A 68 11.74 -16.17 -19.65
CA MET A 68 12.34 -14.86 -19.45
C MET A 68 11.49 -13.76 -20.08
N GLU A 69 10.95 -13.99 -21.27
CA GLU A 69 10.06 -13.04 -21.94
C GLU A 69 8.77 -12.83 -21.14
N ALA A 70 8.17 -13.90 -20.63
CA ALA A 70 7.00 -13.82 -19.77
C ALA A 70 7.30 -13.06 -18.46
N PHE A 71 8.48 -13.28 -17.90
CA PHE A 71 8.92 -12.57 -16.68
C PHE A 71 9.13 -11.08 -16.94
N CYS A 72 9.77 -10.72 -18.05
CA CYS A 72 9.93 -9.32 -18.45
C CYS A 72 8.59 -8.63 -18.68
N SER A 73 7.63 -9.32 -19.32
CA SER A 73 6.27 -8.80 -19.51
C SER A 73 5.56 -8.59 -18.18
N TYR A 74 5.74 -9.49 -17.22
CA TYR A 74 5.22 -9.36 -15.87
C TYR A 74 5.80 -8.10 -15.19
N LEU A 75 7.11 -7.90 -15.28
CA LEU A 75 7.78 -6.74 -14.67
C LEU A 75 7.28 -5.43 -15.28
N GLU A 76 7.13 -5.35 -16.60
CA GLU A 76 6.60 -4.17 -17.27
C GLU A 76 5.17 -3.85 -16.85
N ALA A 77 4.30 -4.86 -16.82
CA ALA A 77 2.92 -4.71 -16.39
C ALA A 77 2.83 -4.28 -14.92
N SER A 78 3.66 -4.89 -14.07
CA SER A 78 3.73 -4.53 -12.65
C SER A 78 4.24 -3.11 -12.44
N GLY A 79 5.22 -2.67 -13.20
CA GLY A 79 5.72 -1.30 -13.18
C GLY A 79 4.63 -0.28 -13.52
N ARG A 80 3.83 -0.56 -14.56
CA ARG A 80 2.70 0.29 -14.93
C ARG A 80 1.63 0.34 -13.84
N ARG A 81 1.36 -0.79 -13.19
CA ARG A 81 0.43 -0.84 -12.06
C ARG A 81 0.94 -0.02 -10.87
N MET A 82 2.23 -0.11 -10.58
CA MET A 82 2.82 0.67 -9.49
C MET A 82 2.78 2.18 -9.77
N ASP A 83 2.93 2.62 -11.02
CA ASP A 83 2.76 4.02 -11.39
C ASP A 83 1.34 4.51 -11.10
N LYS A 84 0.33 3.71 -11.43
CA LYS A 84 -1.07 4.01 -11.10
C LYS A 84 -1.32 4.03 -9.60
N VAL A 85 -0.72 3.11 -8.87
CA VAL A 85 -0.79 3.05 -7.40
C VAL A 85 -0.25 4.33 -6.78
N LYS A 86 0.89 4.82 -7.25
CA LYS A 86 1.46 6.09 -6.79
C LYS A 86 0.53 7.26 -7.06
N GLN A 87 -0.05 7.33 -8.25
CA GLN A 87 -1.00 8.38 -8.61
C GLN A 87 -2.22 8.36 -7.70
N LEU A 88 -2.76 7.18 -7.41
CA LEU A 88 -3.88 7.02 -6.48
C LEU A 88 -3.50 7.47 -5.07
N PHE A 89 -2.34 7.06 -4.59
CA PHE A 89 -1.86 7.44 -3.25
C PHE A 89 -1.72 8.95 -3.10
N GLN A 90 -1.31 9.64 -4.16
CA GLN A 90 -1.16 11.10 -4.19
C GLN A 90 -2.44 11.85 -4.48
N SER A 91 -3.51 11.17 -4.92
CA SER A 91 -4.75 11.81 -5.36
C SER A 91 -5.57 12.43 -4.23
N LEU A 92 -5.49 11.86 -3.03
CA LEU A 92 -6.14 12.38 -1.84
C LEU A 92 -5.16 12.34 -0.67
N PRO A 93 -5.16 13.37 0.19
CA PRO A 93 -4.32 13.35 1.38
C PRO A 93 -4.79 12.27 2.36
N THR A 94 -3.83 11.61 3.01
CA THR A 94 -4.14 10.62 4.05
C THR A 94 -4.78 11.33 5.24
N PRO A 95 -5.97 10.90 5.71
CA PRO A 95 -6.59 11.51 6.87
C PRO A 95 -5.73 11.37 8.12
N ALA A 96 -5.83 12.34 9.02
CA ALA A 96 -5.07 12.35 10.28
C ALA A 96 -5.34 11.08 11.12
N SER A 97 -6.57 10.57 11.10
CA SER A 97 -6.97 9.34 11.79
C SER A 97 -6.33 8.06 11.24
N ALA A 98 -5.81 8.10 10.01
CA ALA A 98 -5.16 6.96 9.34
C ALA A 98 -3.69 7.23 9.04
N ARG A 99 -3.05 8.17 9.73
CA ARG A 99 -1.67 8.56 9.43
C ARG A 99 -0.69 7.38 9.55
N GLY A 100 -0.79 6.60 10.61
CA GLY A 100 0.05 5.41 10.81
C GLY A 100 -0.21 4.34 9.75
N PHE A 101 -1.47 4.10 9.43
CA PHE A 101 -1.88 3.18 8.37
C PHE A 101 -1.36 3.63 7.00
N GLY A 102 -1.51 4.92 6.69
CA GLY A 102 -1.00 5.51 5.44
C GLY A 102 0.51 5.40 5.30
N LEU A 103 1.25 5.59 6.40
CA LEU A 103 2.70 5.43 6.42
C LEU A 103 3.10 3.97 6.17
N SER A 104 2.42 3.02 6.80
CA SER A 104 2.64 1.59 6.57
C SER A 104 2.34 1.20 5.12
N LEU A 105 1.28 1.76 4.53
CA LEU A 105 0.96 1.57 3.12
C LEU A 105 2.09 2.12 2.23
N TYR A 106 2.57 3.32 2.51
CA TYR A 106 3.69 3.90 1.78
C TYR A 106 4.93 3.01 1.81
N HIS A 107 5.27 2.46 2.96
CA HIS A 107 6.39 1.52 3.09
C HIS A 107 6.17 0.24 2.28
N CYS A 108 4.94 -0.27 2.25
CA CYS A 108 4.61 -1.42 1.41
C CYS A 108 4.82 -1.13 -0.08
N LEU A 109 4.38 0.05 -0.54
CA LEU A 109 4.57 0.48 -1.93
C LEU A 109 6.06 0.60 -2.28
N SER A 110 6.85 1.17 -1.38
CA SER A 110 8.30 1.31 -1.57
C SER A 110 9.00 -0.05 -1.63
N GLU A 111 8.61 -0.98 -0.77
CA GLU A 111 9.16 -2.35 -0.78
C GLU A 111 8.86 -3.07 -2.10
N VAL A 112 7.65 -2.93 -2.63
CA VAL A 112 7.27 -3.54 -3.91
C VAL A 112 8.10 -2.95 -5.05
N GLU A 113 8.26 -1.63 -5.07
CA GLU A 113 9.06 -0.97 -6.10
C GLU A 113 10.52 -1.38 -6.06
N ASP A 114 11.10 -1.45 -4.87
CA ASP A 114 12.48 -1.89 -4.69
C ASP A 114 12.65 -3.35 -5.12
N ALA A 115 11.68 -4.20 -4.81
CA ALA A 115 11.68 -5.59 -5.24
C ALA A 115 11.64 -5.71 -6.75
N LEU A 116 10.76 -4.96 -7.42
CA LEU A 116 10.66 -4.98 -8.88
C LEU A 116 11.95 -4.47 -9.53
N ALA A 117 12.60 -3.47 -8.93
CA ALA A 117 13.88 -2.97 -9.42
C ALA A 117 14.99 -4.02 -9.33
N GLU A 118 15.06 -4.79 -8.24
CA GLU A 118 16.02 -5.88 -8.10
C GLU A 118 15.75 -6.99 -9.11
N LEU A 119 14.49 -7.35 -9.33
CA LEU A 119 14.11 -8.34 -10.32
C LEU A 119 14.44 -7.89 -11.76
N GLU A 120 14.28 -6.59 -12.04
CA GLU A 120 14.66 -6.02 -13.33
C GLU A 120 16.17 -6.12 -13.54
N ARG A 121 16.98 -5.87 -12.52
CA ARG A 121 18.42 -6.07 -12.58
C ARG A 121 18.80 -7.51 -12.89
N TYR A 122 18.06 -8.47 -12.34
CA TYR A 122 18.27 -9.88 -12.65
C TYR A 122 18.12 -10.15 -14.15
N THR A 123 17.14 -9.54 -14.81
CA THR A 123 16.91 -9.75 -16.26
C THR A 123 18.06 -9.24 -17.14
N MET A 124 18.89 -8.33 -16.61
CA MET A 124 20.00 -7.74 -17.36
C MET A 124 21.27 -8.60 -17.34
N GLY A 125 21.49 -9.37 -16.29
CA GLY A 125 22.75 -10.09 -16.13
C GLY A 125 22.69 -11.48 -15.53
N TYR A 126 21.50 -11.96 -15.20
CA TYR A 126 21.29 -13.30 -14.61
C TYR A 126 22.04 -13.54 -13.30
N VAL A 127 22.29 -12.48 -12.52
CA VAL A 127 22.93 -12.61 -11.21
C VAL A 127 21.91 -13.12 -10.19
N ASP A 128 22.08 -14.34 -9.69
CA ASP A 128 21.14 -15.01 -8.78
C ASP A 128 20.80 -14.19 -7.53
N GLY A 129 21.75 -13.40 -7.03
CA GLY A 129 21.55 -12.53 -5.87
C GLY A 129 20.39 -11.56 -6.04
N TYR A 130 20.24 -10.97 -7.23
CA TYR A 130 19.14 -10.05 -7.51
C TYR A 130 17.79 -10.75 -7.52
N LEU A 131 17.73 -11.99 -8.03
CA LEU A 131 16.51 -12.78 -8.01
C LEU A 131 16.11 -13.16 -6.58
N HIS A 132 17.08 -13.59 -5.79
CA HIS A 132 16.88 -13.93 -4.39
C HIS A 132 16.42 -12.71 -3.56
N ASP A 133 17.10 -11.59 -3.68
CA ASP A 133 16.79 -10.36 -2.94
C ASP A 133 15.41 -9.81 -3.33
N GLY A 134 15.10 -9.79 -4.61
CA GLY A 134 13.79 -9.36 -5.10
C GLY A 134 12.67 -10.25 -4.57
N ARG A 135 12.89 -11.56 -4.53
CA ARG A 135 11.95 -12.52 -3.95
C ARG A 135 11.69 -12.27 -2.48
N GLU A 136 12.75 -12.06 -1.70
CA GLU A 136 12.63 -11.79 -0.26
C GLU A 136 11.91 -10.47 0.01
N MET A 137 12.22 -9.43 -0.75
CA MET A 137 11.54 -8.14 -0.67
C MET A 137 10.04 -8.25 -0.97
N LEU A 138 9.66 -9.00 -2.00
CA LEU A 138 8.23 -9.23 -2.31
C LEU A 138 7.54 -10.06 -1.24
N ARG A 139 8.23 -11.02 -0.65
CA ARG A 139 7.69 -11.81 0.46
C ARG A 139 7.41 -10.92 1.67
N GLU A 140 8.32 -10.03 2.02
CA GLU A 140 8.13 -9.05 3.10
C GLU A 140 6.99 -8.08 2.80
N ALA A 141 6.92 -7.59 1.56
CA ALA A 141 5.84 -6.71 1.12
C ALA A 141 4.48 -7.41 1.19
N LYS A 142 4.42 -8.69 0.83
CA LYS A 142 3.21 -9.50 0.92
C LYS A 142 2.74 -9.65 2.37
N GLN A 143 3.66 -9.88 3.30
CA GLN A 143 3.36 -9.95 4.73
C GLN A 143 2.86 -8.60 5.26
N ARG A 144 3.48 -7.50 4.83
CA ARG A 144 3.05 -6.14 5.21
C ARG A 144 1.65 -5.83 4.67
N ARG A 145 1.37 -6.21 3.42
CA ARG A 145 0.03 -6.07 2.83
C ARG A 145 -1.01 -6.81 3.65
N LYS A 146 -0.71 -8.03 4.09
CA LYS A 146 -1.62 -8.83 4.91
C LYS A 146 -1.91 -8.15 6.25
N ARG A 147 -0.90 -7.59 6.90
CA ARG A 147 -1.07 -6.81 8.14
C ARG A 147 -1.91 -5.56 7.89
N LEU A 148 -1.73 -4.89 6.75
CA LEU A 148 -2.55 -3.74 6.36
C LEU A 148 -4.01 -4.12 6.18
N GLN A 149 -4.28 -5.24 5.56
CA GLN A 149 -5.65 -5.75 5.39
C GLN A 149 -6.31 -6.01 6.76
N ASP A 150 -5.58 -6.58 7.70
CA ASP A 150 -6.08 -6.83 9.06
C ASP A 150 -6.32 -5.51 9.81
N GLU A 151 -5.41 -4.56 9.69
CA GLU A 151 -5.53 -3.23 10.31
C GLU A 151 -6.71 -2.45 9.74
N ARG A 152 -6.94 -2.55 8.42
CA ARG A 152 -8.08 -1.92 7.76
C ARG A 152 -9.41 -2.42 8.31
N ARG A 153 -9.53 -3.71 8.59
CA ARG A 153 -10.74 -4.27 9.20
C ARG A 153 -11.02 -3.67 10.56
N ARG A 154 -9.98 -3.40 11.34
CA ARG A 154 -10.11 -2.74 12.65
C ARG A 154 -10.58 -1.31 12.53
N LEU A 155 -10.15 -0.60 11.47
CA LEU A 155 -10.57 0.78 11.22
C LEU A 155 -12.06 0.89 10.90
N GLU A 156 -12.67 -0.13 10.29
CA GLU A 156 -14.10 -0.15 9.98
C GLU A 156 -14.99 -0.30 11.20
N ILE A 157 -14.49 -0.89 12.27
CA ILE A 157 -15.25 -1.20 13.49
C ILE A 157 -15.40 0.04 14.40
N VAL A 158 -14.57 1.05 14.16
CA VAL A 158 -14.60 2.29 14.91
C VAL A 158 -15.44 3.33 14.19
#